data_08989ab3b729a7686b7b3c7b5ec62fad
#
_entry.id   08989ab3b729a7686b7b3c7b5ec62fad
#
_cell.length_a   1.000
_cell.length_b   1.000
_cell.length_c   1.000
_cell.angle_alpha   90.00
_cell.angle_beta   90.00
_cell.angle_gamma   90.00
#
_symmetry.space_group_name_H-M   'P 1'
#
loop_
_entity.id
_entity.type
_entity.pdbx_description
1 polymer ?
#
loop_
_entity_poly.entity_id
_entity_poly.type
_entity_poly.pdbx_seq_one_letter_code
_entity_poly.pdbx_strand_id
1 'polypeptide(L)'
;MEKVKRTPASLKKMVEIFGMEILHKGRDFDNTVVTISDVNRPALQLVGFYDYFDDKRLQILGRGEMRYLDRMTEAERTRVFNKLLSYPFPALIVARDMEAPSELVQMADKHDRTLLRSAESTVDVTSKLIDYLNRAMAPQIARHGVLMNIYGQGVLILGDSGIGKSETAIELLKRGHRLVADDAVEIRRISNNLFGTAPEIIRHYIEIRGVGVIDVQQLFGMGAVQFDTEIDLVIQLEQWVDGKFYDRLGLGEEKYAMLGVELPIVTIPVRPGRNLAGIVEIATMKNRQMKYGYNAARDFVTQFDSKMDAMVKESREKQ
;
A
#
# COMPACT_ATOMS: atom_id res chain seq x y z
N MET A 1 6.65 6.81 19.59
CA MET A 1 6.27 7.27 18.24
C MET A 1 6.83 6.29 17.22
N GLU A 2 6.01 5.76 16.35
CA GLU A 2 6.44 4.82 15.31
C GLU A 2 7.33 5.50 14.28
N LYS A 3 8.44 4.84 13.92
CA LYS A 3 9.29 5.32 12.82
C LYS A 3 8.59 5.04 11.49
N VAL A 4 7.90 6.02 10.97
CA VAL A 4 7.41 5.98 9.59
C VAL A 4 8.62 6.07 8.66
N LYS A 5 8.84 5.03 7.86
CA LYS A 5 9.85 5.03 6.80
C LYS A 5 9.21 5.48 5.49
N ARG A 6 9.94 6.31 4.75
CA ARG A 6 9.70 6.58 3.33
C ARG A 6 11.01 6.28 2.60
N THR A 7 10.98 5.36 1.69
CA THR A 7 12.18 4.98 0.93
C THR A 7 12.11 5.61 -0.44
N PRO A 8 13.09 6.46 -0.84
CA PRO A 8 13.16 6.98 -2.19
C PRO A 8 13.22 5.86 -3.22
N ALA A 9 12.64 6.06 -4.40
CA ALA A 9 12.64 5.07 -5.46
C ALA A 9 13.95 5.11 -6.26
N SER A 10 14.60 3.97 -6.52
CA SER A 10 15.79 3.88 -7.34
C SER A 10 15.46 4.09 -8.82
N LEU A 11 16.15 5.02 -9.47
CA LEU A 11 16.03 5.28 -10.91
C LEU A 11 16.39 4.03 -11.73
N LYS A 12 17.51 3.38 -11.38
CA LYS A 12 17.96 2.15 -12.04
C LYS A 12 16.88 1.06 -12.02
N LYS A 13 16.34 0.76 -10.84
CA LYS A 13 15.29 -0.25 -10.70
C LYS A 13 14.04 0.10 -11.50
N MET A 14 13.70 1.38 -11.56
CA MET A 14 12.58 1.87 -12.36
C MET A 14 12.80 1.64 -13.85
N VAL A 15 14.01 1.98 -14.36
CA VAL A 15 14.39 1.76 -15.76
C VAL A 15 14.32 0.27 -16.14
N GLU A 16 14.79 -0.61 -15.25
CA GLU A 16 14.73 -2.08 -15.43
C GLU A 16 13.27 -2.59 -15.49
N ILE A 17 12.43 -2.14 -14.56
CA ILE A 17 11.00 -2.58 -14.47
C ILE A 17 10.22 -2.14 -15.71
N PHE A 18 10.44 -0.92 -16.20
CA PHE A 18 9.70 -0.37 -17.34
C PHE A 18 10.37 -0.64 -18.68
N GLY A 19 11.52 -1.32 -18.71
CA GLY A 19 12.24 -1.66 -19.94
C GLY A 19 12.63 -0.42 -20.75
N MET A 20 13.01 0.67 -20.07
CA MET A 20 13.39 1.91 -20.76
C MET A 20 14.78 1.80 -21.36
N GLU A 21 14.95 2.32 -22.56
CA GLU A 21 16.27 2.45 -23.19
C GLU A 21 17.04 3.63 -22.60
N ILE A 22 18.33 3.43 -22.32
CA ILE A 22 19.22 4.47 -21.83
C ILE A 22 19.92 5.10 -23.02
N LEU A 23 19.54 6.33 -23.41
CA LEU A 23 20.18 7.09 -24.49
C LEU A 23 21.46 7.78 -24.01
N HIS A 24 21.48 8.26 -22.78
CA HIS A 24 22.64 8.77 -22.09
C HIS A 24 22.59 8.39 -20.61
N LYS A 25 23.69 7.82 -20.11
CA LYS A 25 23.83 7.42 -18.71
C LYS A 25 24.63 8.47 -17.93
N GLY A 26 23.95 9.24 -17.07
CA GLY A 26 24.64 10.13 -16.13
C GLY A 26 25.51 9.34 -15.14
N ARG A 27 26.58 9.95 -14.62
CA ARG A 27 27.55 9.27 -13.72
C ARG A 27 26.90 8.66 -12.49
N ASP A 28 25.93 9.37 -11.91
CA ASP A 28 25.25 8.95 -10.69
C ASP A 28 24.00 8.08 -10.94
N PHE A 29 23.78 7.62 -12.17
CA PHE A 29 22.58 6.85 -12.55
C PHE A 29 22.28 5.71 -11.60
N ASP A 30 23.29 4.92 -11.24
CA ASP A 30 23.11 3.72 -10.40
C ASP A 30 22.71 4.07 -8.95
N ASN A 31 23.04 5.29 -8.49
CA ASN A 31 22.71 5.79 -7.14
C ASN A 31 21.60 6.85 -7.16
N THR A 32 21.14 7.28 -8.33
CA THR A 32 20.09 8.28 -8.44
C THR A 32 18.79 7.76 -7.87
N VAL A 33 18.15 8.57 -7.01
CA VAL A 33 16.87 8.28 -6.40
C VAL A 33 15.85 9.36 -6.75
N VAL A 34 14.60 8.93 -6.92
CA VAL A 34 13.43 9.78 -7.11
C VAL A 34 12.73 9.93 -5.77
N THR A 35 12.47 11.17 -5.35
CA THR A 35 11.91 11.52 -4.03
C THR A 35 10.49 12.06 -4.11
N ILE A 36 9.98 12.31 -5.32
CA ILE A 36 8.64 12.86 -5.59
C ILE A 36 7.94 11.96 -6.59
N SER A 37 6.67 11.64 -6.34
CA SER A 37 5.88 10.77 -7.22
C SER A 37 5.32 11.49 -8.46
N ASP A 38 5.25 12.81 -8.41
CA ASP A 38 4.77 13.59 -9.52
C ASP A 38 5.78 13.62 -10.67
N VAL A 39 5.27 13.64 -11.88
CA VAL A 39 6.03 13.72 -13.13
C VAL A 39 5.73 15.05 -13.80
N ASN A 40 6.71 15.69 -14.41
CA ASN A 40 6.54 16.96 -15.12
C ASN A 40 6.68 16.80 -16.63
N ARG A 41 5.91 17.60 -17.37
CA ARG A 41 6.10 17.83 -18.81
C ARG A 41 6.62 19.23 -18.99
N PRO A 42 7.88 19.43 -19.42
CA PRO A 42 8.56 20.72 -19.39
C PRO A 42 8.14 21.67 -20.54
N ALA A 43 6.83 21.71 -20.89
CA ALA A 43 6.35 22.52 -22.00
C ALA A 43 6.61 24.03 -21.80
N LEU A 44 6.43 24.54 -20.58
CA LEU A 44 6.70 25.93 -20.26
C LEU A 44 8.21 26.24 -20.25
N GLN A 45 9.03 25.27 -19.85
CA GLN A 45 10.48 25.39 -19.85
C GLN A 45 11.04 25.50 -21.28
N LEU A 46 10.41 24.81 -22.23
CA LEU A 46 10.80 24.90 -23.64
C LEU A 46 10.56 26.30 -24.24
N VAL A 47 9.66 27.09 -23.68
CA VAL A 47 9.43 28.49 -24.08
C VAL A 47 10.15 29.49 -23.17
N GLY A 48 11.00 29.01 -22.25
CA GLY A 48 11.88 29.84 -21.43
C GLY A 48 11.30 30.25 -20.07
N PHE A 49 10.11 29.72 -19.68
CA PHE A 49 9.52 30.02 -18.38
C PHE A 49 9.89 28.96 -17.35
N TYR A 50 10.67 29.36 -16.33
CA TYR A 50 11.20 28.47 -15.29
C TYR A 50 10.70 28.80 -13.89
N ASP A 51 9.88 29.80 -13.73
CA ASP A 51 9.27 30.11 -12.44
C ASP A 51 8.43 28.89 -12.00
N TYR A 52 8.65 28.45 -10.75
CA TYR A 52 8.04 27.23 -10.20
C TYR A 52 8.43 25.90 -10.90
N PHE A 53 9.54 25.87 -11.65
CA PHE A 53 10.06 24.61 -12.18
C PHE A 53 10.56 23.72 -11.05
N ASP A 54 9.96 22.56 -10.89
CA ASP A 54 10.35 21.56 -9.88
C ASP A 54 11.34 20.56 -10.50
N ASP A 55 12.61 20.77 -10.21
CA ASP A 55 13.72 19.95 -10.71
C ASP A 55 13.91 18.62 -9.95
N LYS A 56 13.08 18.33 -8.95
CA LYS A 56 13.07 17.02 -8.28
C LYS A 56 12.22 15.99 -8.98
N ARG A 57 11.40 16.42 -9.96
CA ARG A 57 10.51 15.54 -10.71
C ARG A 57 11.19 14.89 -11.91
N LEU A 58 10.76 13.70 -12.27
CA LEU A 58 11.05 13.15 -13.59
C LEU A 58 10.44 14.03 -14.67
N GLN A 59 11.20 14.29 -15.75
CA GLN A 59 10.75 15.10 -16.87
C GLN A 59 10.37 14.20 -18.05
N ILE A 60 9.25 14.47 -18.74
CA ILE A 60 8.83 13.69 -19.91
C ILE A 60 8.57 14.60 -21.10
N LEU A 61 9.21 14.29 -22.22
CA LEU A 61 8.91 14.87 -23.52
C LEU A 61 7.97 13.95 -24.28
N GLY A 62 6.80 14.47 -24.63
CA GLY A 62 5.82 13.80 -25.44
C GLY A 62 5.76 14.35 -26.86
N ARG A 63 4.77 13.89 -27.66
CA ARG A 63 4.58 14.30 -29.06
C ARG A 63 4.45 15.82 -29.21
N GLY A 64 3.74 16.48 -28.29
CA GLY A 64 3.53 17.94 -28.36
C GLY A 64 4.84 18.72 -28.23
N GLU A 65 5.62 18.38 -27.23
CA GLU A 65 6.93 19.00 -26.97
C GLU A 65 7.91 18.74 -28.13
N MET A 66 7.99 17.49 -28.62
CA MET A 66 8.85 17.14 -29.75
C MET A 66 8.45 17.89 -31.02
N ARG A 67 7.14 17.99 -31.35
CA ARG A 67 6.67 18.75 -32.48
C ARG A 67 6.92 20.26 -32.38
N TYR A 68 6.92 20.79 -31.18
CA TYR A 68 7.32 22.17 -30.93
C TYR A 68 8.81 22.38 -31.21
N LEU A 69 9.66 21.46 -30.73
CA LEU A 69 11.10 21.46 -30.95
C LEU A 69 11.47 21.30 -32.44
N ASP A 70 10.71 20.53 -33.22
CA ASP A 70 10.90 20.38 -34.67
C ASP A 70 10.79 21.71 -35.44
N ARG A 71 10.12 22.71 -34.88
CA ARG A 71 9.95 24.04 -35.48
C ARG A 71 11.14 25.00 -35.20
N MET A 72 12.02 24.61 -34.31
CA MET A 72 13.16 25.39 -33.91
C MET A 72 14.37 25.10 -34.81
N THR A 73 15.23 26.07 -34.96
CA THR A 73 16.57 25.86 -35.52
C THR A 73 17.42 25.05 -34.53
N GLU A 74 18.48 24.44 -35.02
CA GLU A 74 19.47 23.71 -34.22
C GLU A 74 20.02 24.56 -33.06
N ALA A 75 20.35 25.83 -33.34
CA ALA A 75 20.88 26.78 -32.36
C ALA A 75 19.85 27.10 -31.24
N GLU A 76 18.57 27.21 -31.61
CA GLU A 76 17.48 27.42 -30.63
C GLU A 76 17.28 26.17 -29.78
N ARG A 77 17.21 24.95 -30.36
CA ARG A 77 17.15 23.71 -29.61
C ARG A 77 18.31 23.55 -28.64
N THR A 78 19.54 23.80 -29.11
CA THR A 78 20.74 23.74 -28.26
C THR A 78 20.60 24.67 -27.06
N ARG A 79 20.13 25.91 -27.26
CA ARG A 79 19.96 26.88 -26.17
C ARG A 79 18.89 26.38 -25.16
N VAL A 80 17.76 25.89 -25.65
CA VAL A 80 16.66 25.36 -24.79
C VAL A 80 17.15 24.17 -24.01
N PHE A 81 17.79 23.18 -24.63
CA PHE A 81 18.28 21.99 -23.94
C PHE A 81 19.41 22.31 -22.97
N ASN A 82 20.31 23.21 -23.33
CA ASN A 82 21.40 23.66 -22.43
C ASN A 82 20.80 24.27 -21.14
N LYS A 83 19.74 25.06 -21.25
CA LYS A 83 19.08 25.63 -20.08
C LYS A 83 18.31 24.58 -19.30
N LEU A 84 17.49 23.72 -19.94
CA LEU A 84 16.70 22.70 -19.29
C LEU A 84 17.58 21.70 -18.54
N LEU A 85 18.61 21.16 -19.19
CA LEU A 85 19.49 20.14 -18.62
C LEU A 85 20.47 20.68 -17.58
N SER A 86 20.61 22.02 -17.44
CA SER A 86 21.39 22.62 -16.35
C SER A 86 20.72 22.40 -14.96
N TYR A 87 19.44 22.04 -14.90
CA TYR A 87 18.75 21.70 -13.66
C TYR A 87 18.98 20.24 -13.26
N PRO A 88 19.09 19.92 -11.96
CA PRO A 88 19.49 18.59 -11.46
C PRO A 88 18.33 17.62 -11.29
N PHE A 89 17.41 17.51 -12.27
CA PHE A 89 16.34 16.52 -12.20
C PHE A 89 16.87 15.08 -12.38
N PRO A 90 16.14 14.06 -11.86
CA PRO A 90 16.62 12.68 -11.87
C PRO A 90 16.84 12.10 -13.26
N ALA A 91 15.91 12.33 -14.19
CA ALA A 91 16.03 11.91 -15.59
C ALA A 91 15.06 12.67 -16.49
N LEU A 92 15.40 12.73 -17.80
CA LEU A 92 14.51 13.15 -18.88
C LEU A 92 14.14 11.93 -19.73
N ILE A 93 12.85 11.75 -19.98
CA ILE A 93 12.30 10.59 -20.68
C ILE A 93 11.67 11.08 -21.99
N VAL A 94 12.09 10.53 -23.13
CA VAL A 94 11.43 10.72 -24.42
C VAL A 94 10.44 9.58 -24.62
N ALA A 95 9.14 9.90 -24.69
CA ALA A 95 8.08 8.90 -24.83
C ALA A 95 7.82 8.52 -26.31
N ARG A 96 7.09 7.41 -26.53
CA ARG A 96 6.61 6.93 -27.86
C ARG A 96 7.73 6.49 -28.80
N ASP A 97 8.83 6.03 -28.27
CA ASP A 97 9.98 5.60 -29.06
C ASP A 97 10.50 6.66 -30.06
N MET A 98 10.21 7.95 -29.76
CA MET A 98 10.64 9.05 -30.62
C MET A 98 12.16 9.20 -30.56
N GLU A 99 12.76 9.55 -31.69
CA GLU A 99 14.19 9.86 -31.75
C GLU A 99 14.48 11.13 -30.96
N ALA A 100 15.52 11.07 -30.13
CA ALA A 100 16.01 12.24 -29.42
C ALA A 100 16.86 13.08 -30.39
N PRO A 101 16.64 14.40 -30.51
CA PRO A 101 17.52 15.27 -31.30
C PRO A 101 18.97 15.15 -30.84
N SER A 102 19.89 15.20 -31.77
CA SER A 102 21.36 15.12 -31.48
C SER A 102 21.78 16.15 -30.44
N GLU A 103 21.23 17.36 -30.50
CA GLU A 103 21.46 18.44 -29.55
C GLU A 103 21.03 18.08 -28.12
N LEU A 104 19.93 17.31 -27.99
CA LEU A 104 19.47 16.85 -26.69
C LEU A 104 20.50 15.88 -26.08
N VAL A 105 21.00 14.91 -26.86
CA VAL A 105 22.02 13.95 -26.42
C VAL A 105 23.30 14.63 -26.04
N GLN A 106 23.79 15.58 -26.88
CA GLN A 106 24.97 16.37 -26.60
C GLN A 106 24.86 17.20 -25.31
N MET A 107 23.71 17.81 -25.07
CA MET A 107 23.50 18.58 -23.85
C MET A 107 23.30 17.68 -22.63
N ALA A 108 22.77 16.48 -22.80
CA ALA A 108 22.69 15.47 -21.71
C ALA A 108 24.10 15.04 -21.27
N ASP A 109 24.99 14.78 -22.21
CA ASP A 109 26.40 14.50 -21.94
C ASP A 109 27.10 15.70 -21.24
N LYS A 110 26.97 16.92 -21.81
CA LYS A 110 27.55 18.13 -21.25
C LYS A 110 27.17 18.39 -19.79
N HIS A 111 25.90 18.19 -19.44
CA HIS A 111 25.36 18.45 -18.12
C HIS A 111 25.31 17.20 -17.22
N ASP A 112 25.80 16.06 -17.74
CA ASP A 112 25.80 14.79 -17.03
C ASP A 112 24.38 14.38 -16.53
N ARG A 113 23.38 14.44 -17.44
CA ARG A 113 21.97 14.12 -17.15
C ARG A 113 21.57 12.82 -17.81
N THR A 114 20.87 11.98 -17.04
CA THR A 114 20.31 10.74 -17.57
C THR A 114 19.19 11.05 -18.56
N LEU A 115 19.34 10.53 -19.80
CA LEU A 115 18.34 10.60 -20.85
C LEU A 115 17.85 9.20 -21.19
N LEU A 116 16.55 9.02 -21.14
CA LEU A 116 15.88 7.73 -21.33
C LEU A 116 14.90 7.82 -22.50
N ARG A 117 14.59 6.65 -23.09
CA ARG A 117 13.54 6.51 -24.09
C ARG A 117 12.55 5.41 -23.66
N SER A 118 11.25 5.69 -23.84
CA SER A 118 10.17 4.74 -23.56
C SER A 118 9.34 4.54 -24.83
N ALA A 119 9.03 3.28 -25.16
CA ALA A 119 8.14 2.95 -26.27
C ALA A 119 6.69 3.34 -26.01
N GLU A 120 6.32 3.49 -24.74
CA GLU A 120 4.96 3.76 -24.33
C GLU A 120 4.48 5.17 -24.67
N SER A 121 3.15 5.35 -24.72
CA SER A 121 2.57 6.68 -24.89
C SER A 121 2.88 7.57 -23.68
N THR A 122 2.89 8.89 -23.87
CA THR A 122 3.16 9.84 -22.78
C THR A 122 2.18 9.66 -21.60
N VAL A 123 0.92 9.34 -21.87
CA VAL A 123 -0.10 9.12 -20.84
C VAL A 123 0.19 7.84 -20.07
N ASP A 124 0.50 6.75 -20.79
CA ASP A 124 0.73 5.44 -20.17
C ASP A 124 1.99 5.44 -19.31
N VAL A 125 3.13 5.95 -19.84
CA VAL A 125 4.37 6.03 -19.08
C VAL A 125 4.21 6.94 -17.86
N THR A 126 3.51 8.08 -17.99
CA THR A 126 3.24 8.98 -16.85
C THR A 126 2.43 8.27 -15.77
N SER A 127 1.32 7.63 -16.15
CA SER A 127 0.45 6.93 -15.19
C SER A 127 1.17 5.80 -14.47
N LYS A 128 1.92 4.98 -15.22
CA LYS A 128 2.70 3.87 -14.65
C LYS A 128 3.80 4.34 -13.71
N LEU A 129 4.50 5.41 -14.06
CA LEU A 129 5.54 6.00 -13.22
C LEU A 129 4.95 6.55 -11.92
N ILE A 130 3.85 7.30 -12.00
CA ILE A 130 3.18 7.84 -10.80
C ILE A 130 2.70 6.69 -9.90
N ASP A 131 2.06 5.65 -10.44
CA ASP A 131 1.60 4.50 -9.65
C ASP A 131 2.79 3.78 -8.98
N TYR A 132 3.85 3.48 -9.73
CA TYR A 132 5.06 2.87 -9.21
C TYR A 132 5.70 3.71 -8.10
N LEU A 133 5.89 5.01 -8.32
CA LEU A 133 6.52 5.91 -7.37
C LEU A 133 5.68 6.06 -6.09
N ASN A 134 4.35 6.16 -6.22
CA ASN A 134 3.44 6.18 -5.08
C ASN A 134 3.54 4.91 -4.23
N ARG A 135 3.65 3.74 -4.87
CA ARG A 135 3.83 2.45 -4.16
C ARG A 135 5.23 2.32 -3.54
N ALA A 136 6.28 2.67 -4.30
CA ALA A 136 7.66 2.54 -3.86
C ALA A 136 7.99 3.48 -2.68
N MET A 137 7.44 4.69 -2.69
CA MET A 137 7.65 5.72 -1.65
C MET A 137 6.54 5.77 -0.60
N ALA A 138 5.60 4.83 -0.63
CA ALA A 138 4.50 4.78 0.32
C ALA A 138 5.01 4.82 1.77
N PRO A 139 4.39 5.63 2.65
CA PRO A 139 4.70 5.57 4.07
C PRO A 139 4.53 4.16 4.59
N GLN A 140 5.52 3.65 5.31
CA GLN A 140 5.50 2.29 5.85
C GLN A 140 5.89 2.25 7.31
N ILE A 141 5.31 1.28 8.03
CA ILE A 141 5.63 0.91 9.40
C ILE A 141 5.78 -0.61 9.50
N ALA A 142 6.47 -1.09 10.52
CA ALA A 142 6.45 -2.50 10.91
C ALA A 142 5.63 -2.67 12.18
N ARG A 143 4.81 -3.72 12.22
CA ARG A 143 4.00 -4.12 13.38
C ARG A 143 4.31 -5.54 13.78
N HIS A 144 4.45 -5.77 15.08
CA HIS A 144 4.46 -7.13 15.61
C HIS A 144 3.02 -7.67 15.62
N GLY A 145 2.79 -8.75 14.90
CA GLY A 145 1.47 -9.33 14.74
C GLY A 145 1.43 -10.40 13.65
N VAL A 146 0.25 -10.91 13.40
CA VAL A 146 -0.04 -11.88 12.34
C VAL A 146 -1.00 -11.26 11.33
N LEU A 147 -0.71 -11.40 10.06
CA LEU A 147 -1.61 -10.98 8.98
C LEU A 147 -2.07 -12.20 8.20
N MET A 148 -3.39 -12.36 8.15
CA MET A 148 -4.05 -13.45 7.44
C MET A 148 -5.01 -12.91 6.39
N ASN A 149 -5.22 -13.64 5.31
CA ASN A 149 -6.36 -13.45 4.43
C ASN A 149 -7.46 -14.47 4.81
N ILE A 150 -8.58 -13.95 5.31
CA ILE A 150 -9.70 -14.75 5.81
C ILE A 150 -10.95 -14.39 4.99
N TYR A 151 -11.46 -15.32 4.22
CA TYR A 151 -12.60 -15.12 3.31
C TYR A 151 -12.44 -13.93 2.35
N GLY A 152 -11.20 -13.66 1.92
CA GLY A 152 -10.88 -12.55 1.02
C GLY A 152 -10.67 -11.21 1.72
N GLN A 153 -10.70 -11.14 3.04
CA GLN A 153 -10.37 -9.95 3.84
C GLN A 153 -9.01 -10.10 4.51
N GLY A 154 -8.20 -9.05 4.49
CA GLY A 154 -6.97 -8.98 5.29
C GLY A 154 -7.28 -8.67 6.74
N VAL A 155 -6.90 -9.56 7.63
CA VAL A 155 -7.12 -9.46 9.07
C VAL A 155 -5.78 -9.38 9.79
N LEU A 156 -5.52 -8.23 10.43
CA LEU A 156 -4.32 -8.01 11.23
C LEU A 156 -4.61 -8.40 12.68
N ILE A 157 -3.97 -9.47 13.16
CA ILE A 157 -4.13 -9.98 14.53
C ILE A 157 -2.99 -9.43 15.38
N LEU A 158 -3.33 -8.60 16.36
CA LEU A 158 -2.43 -7.99 17.32
C LEU A 158 -2.64 -8.58 18.72
N GLY A 159 -1.71 -8.35 19.62
CA GLY A 159 -1.75 -8.78 21.02
C GLY A 159 -0.36 -9.07 21.55
N ASP A 160 -0.26 -9.28 22.86
CA ASP A 160 1.01 -9.52 23.53
C ASP A 160 1.73 -10.78 23.02
N SER A 161 3.04 -10.83 23.24
CA SER A 161 3.82 -12.02 22.92
C SER A 161 3.32 -13.22 23.75
N GLY A 162 3.09 -14.36 23.08
CA GLY A 162 2.61 -15.59 23.72
C GLY A 162 1.11 -15.65 23.99
N ILE A 163 0.31 -14.70 23.48
CA ILE A 163 -1.15 -14.71 23.65
C ILE A 163 -1.88 -15.73 22.76
N GLY A 164 -1.18 -16.35 21.81
CA GLY A 164 -1.76 -17.35 20.90
C GLY A 164 -2.00 -16.87 19.48
N LYS A 165 -1.31 -15.80 19.02
CA LYS A 165 -1.49 -15.28 17.64
C LYS A 165 -1.10 -16.32 16.58
N SER A 166 0.12 -16.87 16.67
CA SER A 166 0.64 -17.85 15.70
C SER A 166 -0.11 -19.19 15.78
N GLU A 167 -0.52 -19.62 16.98
CA GLU A 167 -1.38 -20.79 17.16
C GLU A 167 -2.76 -20.61 16.50
N THR A 168 -3.34 -19.41 16.64
CA THR A 168 -4.59 -19.04 15.96
C THR A 168 -4.42 -19.06 14.44
N ALA A 169 -3.28 -18.56 13.93
CA ALA A 169 -2.98 -18.59 12.49
C ALA A 169 -2.87 -20.03 11.95
N ILE A 170 -2.21 -20.94 12.65
CA ILE A 170 -2.15 -22.37 12.26
C ILE A 170 -3.54 -22.99 12.19
N GLU A 171 -4.39 -22.70 13.15
CA GLU A 171 -5.77 -23.20 13.13
C GLU A 171 -6.59 -22.63 11.96
N LEU A 172 -6.38 -21.36 11.63
CA LEU A 172 -6.98 -20.71 10.46
C LEU A 172 -6.44 -21.31 9.15
N LEU A 173 -5.13 -21.62 9.07
CA LEU A 173 -4.55 -22.33 7.92
C LEU A 173 -5.18 -23.72 7.69
N LYS A 174 -5.40 -24.50 8.76
CA LYS A 174 -6.09 -25.79 8.69
C LYS A 174 -7.53 -25.66 8.18
N ARG A 175 -8.14 -24.49 8.34
CA ARG A 175 -9.50 -24.15 7.87
C ARG A 175 -9.51 -23.59 6.43
N GLY A 176 -8.31 -23.52 5.76
CA GLY A 176 -8.19 -23.10 4.37
C GLY A 176 -7.98 -21.60 4.17
N HIS A 177 -7.67 -20.84 5.23
CA HIS A 177 -7.27 -19.44 5.11
C HIS A 177 -5.78 -19.33 4.75
N ARG A 178 -5.33 -18.11 4.39
CA ARG A 178 -3.97 -17.89 3.88
C ARG A 178 -3.16 -17.03 4.82
N LEU A 179 -1.90 -17.43 5.03
CA LEU A 179 -0.92 -16.63 5.75
C LEU A 179 -0.34 -15.56 4.81
N VAL A 180 -0.24 -14.32 5.30
CA VAL A 180 0.52 -13.25 4.65
C VAL A 180 1.81 -12.97 5.41
N ALA A 181 1.73 -12.82 6.75
CA ALA A 181 2.89 -12.58 7.61
C ALA A 181 2.66 -13.11 9.02
N ASP A 182 3.71 -13.62 9.66
CA ASP A 182 3.78 -13.90 11.09
C ASP A 182 4.93 -13.13 11.72
N ASP A 183 4.79 -12.79 13.00
CA ASP A 183 5.73 -12.06 13.84
C ASP A 183 5.94 -10.58 13.42
N ALA A 184 6.31 -10.29 12.20
CA ALA A 184 6.48 -8.93 11.68
C ALA A 184 5.65 -8.70 10.41
N VAL A 185 4.82 -7.66 10.46
CA VAL A 185 4.00 -7.20 9.33
C VAL A 185 4.51 -5.84 8.87
N GLU A 186 5.00 -5.77 7.63
CA GLU A 186 5.30 -4.49 6.98
C GLU A 186 4.01 -3.92 6.41
N ILE A 187 3.59 -2.76 6.90
CA ILE A 187 2.34 -2.10 6.51
C ILE A 187 2.66 -0.83 5.75
N ARG A 188 2.08 -0.69 4.56
CA ARG A 188 2.24 0.48 3.68
C ARG A 188 0.89 1.14 3.44
N ARG A 189 0.87 2.48 3.45
CA ARG A 189 -0.31 3.24 3.04
C ARG A 189 -0.23 3.57 1.56
N ILE A 190 -1.15 3.04 0.78
CA ILE A 190 -1.33 3.36 -0.64
C ILE A 190 -2.68 4.06 -0.78
N SER A 191 -2.66 5.34 -1.11
CA SER A 191 -3.86 6.20 -1.11
C SER A 191 -4.55 6.20 0.26
N ASN A 192 -5.75 5.67 0.37
CA ASN A 192 -6.54 5.58 1.60
C ASN A 192 -6.59 4.17 2.19
N ASN A 193 -5.85 3.22 1.62
CA ASN A 193 -5.86 1.82 2.05
C ASN A 193 -4.51 1.43 2.65
N LEU A 194 -4.53 0.46 3.56
CA LEU A 194 -3.35 -0.13 4.15
C LEU A 194 -3.12 -1.52 3.56
N PHE A 195 -1.91 -1.77 3.08
CA PHE A 195 -1.48 -3.08 2.58
C PHE A 195 -0.40 -3.64 3.48
N GLY A 196 -0.54 -4.91 3.85
CA GLY A 196 0.42 -5.60 4.67
C GLY A 196 1.12 -6.74 3.92
N THR A 197 2.40 -6.93 4.20
CA THR A 197 3.24 -8.02 3.68
C THR A 197 4.23 -8.49 4.74
N ALA A 198 4.82 -9.67 4.55
CA ALA A 198 5.94 -10.13 5.36
C ALA A 198 7.27 -9.52 4.87
N PRO A 199 8.23 -9.22 5.77
CA PRO A 199 9.62 -9.05 5.40
C PRO A 199 10.14 -10.25 4.58
N GLU A 200 10.97 -10.00 3.57
CA GLU A 200 11.40 -11.02 2.62
C GLU A 200 12.04 -12.25 3.27
N ILE A 201 12.85 -12.03 4.32
CA ILE A 201 13.62 -13.07 5.02
C ILE A 201 12.71 -14.06 5.77
N ILE A 202 11.57 -13.61 6.31
CA ILE A 202 10.65 -14.43 7.13
C ILE A 202 9.36 -14.78 6.39
N ARG A 203 9.29 -14.48 5.09
CA ARG A 203 8.09 -14.74 4.29
C ARG A 203 7.78 -16.22 4.22
N HIS A 204 6.51 -16.57 4.45
CA HIS A 204 5.97 -17.94 4.49
C HIS A 204 6.36 -18.75 5.71
N TYR A 205 7.16 -18.19 6.62
CA TYR A 205 7.51 -18.87 7.86
C TYR A 205 6.58 -18.45 9.00
N ILE A 206 6.34 -19.37 9.92
CA ILE A 206 5.62 -19.18 11.18
C ILE A 206 6.39 -19.86 12.30
N GLU A 207 6.49 -19.19 13.44
CA GLU A 207 7.12 -19.76 14.63
C GLU A 207 6.07 -20.27 15.61
N ILE A 208 6.18 -21.53 15.99
CA ILE A 208 5.35 -22.17 17.02
C ILE A 208 6.22 -22.60 18.19
N ARG A 209 5.93 -22.08 19.37
CA ARG A 209 6.66 -22.43 20.58
C ARG A 209 6.55 -23.93 20.86
N GLY A 210 7.69 -24.56 21.09
CA GLY A 210 7.80 -26.02 21.34
C GLY A 210 7.82 -26.89 20.08
N VAL A 211 7.56 -26.32 18.89
CA VAL A 211 7.67 -27.00 17.60
C VAL A 211 8.82 -26.45 16.76
N GLY A 212 9.00 -25.10 16.80
CA GLY A 212 10.02 -24.40 16.03
C GLY A 212 9.46 -23.62 14.86
N VAL A 213 10.32 -23.30 13.88
CA VAL A 213 9.98 -22.56 12.67
C VAL A 213 9.46 -23.53 11.62
N ILE A 214 8.32 -23.20 11.02
CA ILE A 214 7.60 -23.99 10.02
C ILE A 214 7.52 -23.18 8.73
N ASP A 215 7.87 -23.80 7.59
CA ASP A 215 7.56 -23.30 6.26
C ASP A 215 6.11 -23.67 5.90
N VAL A 216 5.23 -22.67 5.93
CA VAL A 216 3.79 -22.84 5.67
C VAL A 216 3.54 -23.27 4.24
N GLN A 217 4.31 -22.76 3.28
CA GLN A 217 4.16 -23.12 1.87
C GLN A 217 4.51 -24.60 1.63
N GLN A 218 5.56 -25.10 2.28
CA GLN A 218 5.95 -26.51 2.16
C GLN A 218 4.97 -27.45 2.88
N LEU A 219 4.46 -27.03 4.04
CA LEU A 219 3.60 -27.90 4.87
C LEU A 219 2.14 -27.91 4.40
N PHE A 220 1.58 -26.76 3.99
CA PHE A 220 0.16 -26.58 3.65
C PHE A 220 -0.09 -26.33 2.15
N GLY A 221 0.99 -26.20 1.35
CA GLY A 221 0.92 -25.92 -0.09
C GLY A 221 0.87 -24.44 -0.46
N MET A 222 1.08 -24.15 -1.75
CA MET A 222 1.09 -22.79 -2.31
C MET A 222 -0.20 -22.01 -2.05
N GLY A 223 -1.34 -22.69 -1.98
CA GLY A 223 -2.64 -22.07 -1.72
C GLY A 223 -2.81 -21.52 -0.31
N ALA A 224 -1.95 -21.91 0.64
CA ALA A 224 -2.00 -21.50 2.04
C ALA A 224 -1.25 -20.19 2.35
N VAL A 225 -0.54 -19.64 1.35
CA VAL A 225 0.23 -18.39 1.50
C VAL A 225 -0.23 -17.34 0.49
N GLN A 226 -0.04 -16.07 0.84
CA GLN A 226 -0.31 -14.93 -0.01
C GLN A 226 0.77 -13.87 0.20
N PHE A 227 1.17 -13.18 -0.88
CA PHE A 227 2.27 -12.22 -0.84
C PHE A 227 1.93 -10.96 -0.03
N ASP A 228 0.79 -10.36 -0.31
CA ASP A 228 0.28 -9.16 0.36
C ASP A 228 -1.25 -9.19 0.41
N THR A 229 -1.84 -8.36 1.25
CA THR A 229 -3.28 -8.14 1.30
C THR A 229 -3.60 -6.74 1.80
N GLU A 230 -4.72 -6.18 1.36
CA GLU A 230 -5.32 -5.00 1.98
C GLU A 230 -5.77 -5.38 3.40
N ILE A 231 -5.54 -4.50 4.38
CA ILE A 231 -5.96 -4.71 5.77
C ILE A 231 -7.36 -4.14 5.94
N ASP A 232 -8.32 -5.03 6.20
CA ASP A 232 -9.74 -4.70 6.32
C ASP A 232 -10.22 -4.62 7.76
N LEU A 233 -9.56 -5.36 8.66
CA LEU A 233 -9.94 -5.52 10.04
C LEU A 233 -8.71 -5.70 10.92
N VAL A 234 -8.73 -5.06 12.07
CA VAL A 234 -7.77 -5.33 13.15
C VAL A 234 -8.46 -6.15 14.23
N ILE A 235 -7.80 -7.22 14.66
CA ILE A 235 -8.23 -8.02 15.83
C ILE A 235 -7.18 -7.85 16.92
N GLN A 236 -7.60 -7.33 18.06
CA GLN A 236 -6.77 -7.23 19.25
C GLN A 236 -7.06 -8.42 20.17
N LEU A 237 -6.11 -9.35 20.26
CA LEU A 237 -6.17 -10.39 21.30
C LEU A 237 -5.70 -9.80 22.62
N GLU A 238 -6.44 -10.02 23.67
CA GLU A 238 -6.18 -9.50 25.01
C GLU A 238 -6.42 -10.58 26.06
N GLN A 239 -5.55 -10.70 27.06
CA GLN A 239 -5.86 -11.58 28.17
C GLN A 239 -7.15 -11.15 28.87
N TRP A 240 -7.95 -12.13 29.25
CA TRP A 240 -9.19 -11.83 30.00
C TRP A 240 -8.87 -11.09 31.29
N VAL A 241 -9.58 -10.00 31.52
CA VAL A 241 -9.50 -9.21 32.75
C VAL A 241 -10.84 -9.28 33.46
N ASP A 242 -10.86 -9.79 34.70
CA ASP A 242 -12.09 -9.82 35.49
C ASP A 242 -12.56 -8.41 35.81
N GLY A 243 -13.87 -8.18 35.65
CA GLY A 243 -14.47 -6.87 35.85
C GLY A 243 -14.36 -5.89 34.67
N LYS A 244 -13.57 -6.17 33.63
CA LYS A 244 -13.56 -5.37 32.40
C LYS A 244 -14.84 -5.63 31.60
N PHE A 245 -15.48 -4.54 31.16
CA PHE A 245 -16.62 -4.65 30.25
C PHE A 245 -16.14 -5.01 28.85
N TYR A 246 -16.68 -6.08 28.30
CA TYR A 246 -16.50 -6.47 26.89
C TYR A 246 -17.83 -6.31 26.16
N ASP A 247 -17.83 -5.59 25.06
CA ASP A 247 -19.04 -5.37 24.26
C ASP A 247 -19.62 -6.72 23.78
N ARG A 248 -20.82 -7.06 24.29
CA ARG A 248 -21.52 -8.31 23.95
C ARG A 248 -22.43 -8.15 22.76
N LEU A 249 -22.94 -6.96 22.51
CA LEU A 249 -23.85 -6.67 21.40
C LEU A 249 -23.10 -6.34 20.12
N GLY A 250 -21.88 -5.84 20.25
CA GLY A 250 -21.07 -5.42 19.09
C GLY A 250 -21.64 -4.18 18.40
N LEU A 251 -22.23 -3.27 19.19
CA LEU A 251 -22.74 -1.97 18.71
C LEU A 251 -21.65 -0.92 18.62
N GLY A 252 -20.55 -1.08 19.38
CA GLY A 252 -19.41 -0.19 19.36
C GLY A 252 -18.65 -0.31 18.04
N GLU A 253 -18.45 0.82 17.37
CA GLU A 253 -17.60 0.92 16.17
C GLU A 253 -16.24 1.48 16.60
N GLU A 254 -15.46 0.66 17.33
CA GLU A 254 -14.09 1.04 17.68
C GLU A 254 -13.22 1.08 16.43
N LYS A 255 -12.28 2.04 16.40
CA LYS A 255 -11.36 2.23 15.28
C LYS A 255 -9.92 2.20 15.74
N TYR A 256 -9.06 1.66 14.88
CA TYR A 256 -7.62 1.61 15.05
C TYR A 256 -6.94 2.44 13.98
N ALA A 257 -6.20 3.47 14.39
CA ALA A 257 -5.53 4.36 13.46
C ALA A 257 -4.09 3.90 13.17
N MET A 258 -3.76 3.71 11.89
CA MET A 258 -2.40 3.44 11.41
C MET A 258 -2.10 4.29 10.19
N LEU A 259 -0.94 4.94 10.14
CA LEU A 259 -0.50 5.78 9.02
C LEU A 259 -1.56 6.82 8.57
N GLY A 260 -2.44 7.27 9.49
CA GLY A 260 -3.52 8.21 9.21
C GLY A 260 -4.73 7.57 8.50
N VAL A 261 -4.85 6.26 8.49
CA VAL A 261 -6.03 5.50 8.05
C VAL A 261 -6.67 4.86 9.27
N GLU A 262 -8.00 4.96 9.38
CA GLU A 262 -8.79 4.33 10.45
C GLU A 262 -9.37 3.01 9.96
N LEU A 263 -9.09 1.93 10.68
CA LEU A 263 -9.62 0.59 10.44
C LEU A 263 -10.55 0.18 11.57
N PRO A 264 -11.59 -0.63 11.30
CA PRO A 264 -12.37 -1.26 12.36
C PRO A 264 -11.47 -2.17 13.20
N ILE A 265 -11.70 -2.18 14.52
CA ILE A 265 -11.01 -3.06 15.46
C ILE A 265 -12.03 -3.84 16.28
N VAL A 266 -11.69 -5.10 16.54
CA VAL A 266 -12.45 -5.97 17.45
C VAL A 266 -11.51 -6.52 18.51
N THR A 267 -11.80 -6.24 19.78
CA THR A 267 -11.05 -6.79 20.91
C THR A 267 -11.64 -8.15 21.34
N ILE A 268 -10.83 -9.21 21.26
CA ILE A 268 -11.23 -10.56 21.62
C ILE A 268 -10.49 -10.98 22.90
N PRO A 269 -11.20 -11.16 24.02
CA PRO A 269 -10.60 -11.66 25.25
C PRO A 269 -10.25 -13.14 25.14
N VAL A 270 -9.02 -13.48 25.50
CA VAL A 270 -8.47 -14.84 25.45
C VAL A 270 -8.65 -15.52 26.80
N ARG A 271 -9.21 -16.73 26.78
CA ARG A 271 -9.31 -17.65 27.91
C ARG A 271 -8.94 -19.06 27.49
N PRO A 272 -8.43 -19.91 28.38
CA PRO A 272 -8.21 -21.33 28.09
C PRO A 272 -9.48 -22.01 27.57
N GLY A 273 -9.35 -22.86 26.56
CA GLY A 273 -10.47 -23.60 25.96
C GLY A 273 -11.34 -22.81 24.97
N ARG A 274 -11.04 -21.54 24.69
CA ARG A 274 -11.79 -20.74 23.73
C ARG A 274 -11.26 -20.96 22.30
N ASN A 275 -12.15 -21.24 21.36
CA ASN A 275 -11.79 -21.39 19.94
C ASN A 275 -11.58 -20.01 19.31
N LEU A 276 -10.33 -19.50 19.37
CA LEU A 276 -10.00 -18.18 18.85
C LEU A 276 -10.16 -18.11 17.33
N ALA A 277 -9.74 -19.14 16.59
CA ALA A 277 -9.85 -19.15 15.13
C ALA A 277 -11.31 -19.01 14.67
N GLY A 278 -12.25 -19.75 15.27
CA GLY A 278 -13.67 -19.63 14.95
C GLY A 278 -14.24 -18.24 15.28
N ILE A 279 -13.79 -17.62 16.37
CA ILE A 279 -14.22 -16.26 16.73
C ILE A 279 -13.68 -15.24 15.72
N VAL A 280 -12.42 -15.37 15.31
CA VAL A 280 -11.79 -14.52 14.27
C VAL A 280 -12.54 -14.64 12.94
N GLU A 281 -12.91 -15.86 12.53
CA GLU A 281 -13.72 -16.08 11.32
C GLU A 281 -15.06 -15.32 11.39
N ILE A 282 -15.79 -15.47 12.51
CA ILE A 282 -17.09 -14.80 12.71
C ILE A 282 -16.93 -13.27 12.74
N ALA A 283 -15.89 -12.75 13.42
CA ALA A 283 -15.60 -11.32 13.42
C ALA A 283 -15.32 -10.79 12.01
N THR A 284 -14.58 -11.54 11.20
CA THR A 284 -14.30 -11.20 9.80
C THR A 284 -15.57 -11.20 8.95
N MET A 285 -16.40 -12.22 9.07
CA MET A 285 -17.69 -12.30 8.35
C MET A 285 -18.62 -11.16 8.73
N LYS A 286 -18.71 -10.82 10.03
CA LYS A 286 -19.48 -9.67 10.53
C LYS A 286 -18.96 -8.36 9.93
N ASN A 287 -17.64 -8.13 9.94
CA ASN A 287 -17.02 -6.94 9.33
C ASN A 287 -17.39 -6.83 7.85
N ARG A 288 -17.34 -7.94 7.10
CA ARG A 288 -17.73 -7.97 5.70
C ARG A 288 -19.20 -7.59 5.50
N GLN A 289 -20.12 -8.11 6.32
CA GLN A 289 -21.53 -7.73 6.27
C GLN A 289 -21.75 -6.24 6.54
N MET A 290 -21.02 -5.68 7.52
CA MET A 290 -21.10 -4.25 7.84
C MET A 290 -20.60 -3.37 6.68
N LYS A 291 -19.57 -3.79 5.95
CA LYS A 291 -19.12 -3.11 4.71
C LYS A 291 -20.21 -3.07 3.63
N TYR A 292 -21.09 -4.07 3.57
CA TYR A 292 -22.25 -4.11 2.66
C TYR A 292 -23.51 -3.46 3.24
N GLY A 293 -23.39 -2.76 4.36
CA GLY A 293 -24.50 -1.99 4.97
C GLY A 293 -25.40 -2.77 5.90
N TYR A 294 -25.13 -4.07 6.16
CA TYR A 294 -25.92 -4.87 7.10
C TYR A 294 -25.25 -4.92 8.49
N ASN A 295 -26.00 -4.55 9.53
CA ASN A 295 -25.56 -4.61 10.92
C ASN A 295 -26.59 -5.34 11.77
N ALA A 296 -26.38 -6.64 12.00
CA ALA A 296 -27.26 -7.50 12.77
C ALA A 296 -27.54 -7.00 14.21
N ALA A 297 -26.57 -6.34 14.85
CA ALA A 297 -26.73 -5.80 16.19
C ALA A 297 -27.73 -4.61 16.21
N ARG A 298 -27.63 -3.72 15.22
CA ARG A 298 -28.59 -2.60 15.06
C ARG A 298 -29.98 -3.10 14.75
N ASP A 299 -30.12 -4.09 13.84
CA ASP A 299 -31.40 -4.69 13.49
C ASP A 299 -32.04 -5.37 14.71
N PHE A 300 -31.25 -6.10 15.50
CA PHE A 300 -31.73 -6.75 16.74
C PHE A 300 -32.27 -5.73 17.74
N VAL A 301 -31.52 -4.63 18.00
CA VAL A 301 -31.99 -3.58 18.94
C VAL A 301 -33.25 -2.91 18.41
N THR A 302 -33.31 -2.55 17.13
CA THR A 302 -34.51 -1.93 16.53
C THR A 302 -35.72 -2.81 16.64
N GLN A 303 -35.58 -4.13 16.39
CA GLN A 303 -36.68 -5.09 16.54
C GLN A 303 -37.09 -5.27 18.01
N PHE A 304 -36.11 -5.28 18.91
CA PHE A 304 -36.37 -5.39 20.35
C PHE A 304 -37.16 -4.18 20.88
N ASP A 305 -36.71 -2.97 20.56
CA ASP A 305 -37.36 -1.71 20.96
C ASP A 305 -38.79 -1.64 20.40
N SER A 306 -38.98 -2.00 19.13
CA SER A 306 -40.33 -2.02 18.52
C SER A 306 -41.29 -2.99 19.22
N LYS A 307 -40.79 -4.15 19.64
CA LYS A 307 -41.62 -5.13 20.39
C LYS A 307 -41.93 -4.64 21.80
N MET A 308 -40.99 -4.04 22.49
CA MET A 308 -41.17 -3.45 23.81
C MET A 308 -42.22 -2.33 23.78
N ASP A 309 -42.14 -1.43 22.79
CA ASP A 309 -43.12 -0.34 22.61
C ASP A 309 -44.55 -0.88 22.35
N ALA A 310 -44.68 -1.94 21.55
CA ALA A 310 -45.94 -2.61 21.31
C ALA A 310 -46.54 -3.20 22.60
N MET A 311 -45.72 -3.91 23.41
CA MET A 311 -46.14 -4.47 24.68
C MET A 311 -46.57 -3.41 25.70
N VAL A 312 -45.84 -2.26 25.74
CA VAL A 312 -46.22 -1.14 26.63
C VAL A 312 -47.52 -0.51 26.19
N LYS A 313 -47.80 -0.36 24.89
CA LYS A 313 -49.09 0.12 24.38
C LYS A 313 -50.26 -0.82 24.76
N GLU A 314 -50.09 -2.11 24.49
CA GLU A 314 -51.12 -3.10 24.89
C GLU A 314 -51.40 -3.12 26.40
N SER A 315 -50.38 -2.92 27.24
CA SER A 315 -50.54 -2.87 28.69
C SER A 315 -51.33 -1.64 29.15
N ARG A 316 -51.18 -0.51 28.45
CA ARG A 316 -51.89 0.75 28.74
C ARG A 316 -53.35 0.71 28.25
N GLU A 317 -53.65 -0.01 27.19
CA GLU A 317 -55.02 -0.16 26.67
C GLU A 317 -55.87 -1.13 27.48
N LYS A 318 -55.24 -1.98 28.30
CA LYS A 318 -55.92 -2.94 29.19
C LYS A 318 -56.13 -2.41 30.62
N GLN A 319 -55.71 -1.20 30.95
CA GLN A 319 -56.03 -0.47 32.19
C GLN A 319 -57.08 0.58 31.95
#